data_fbe2df6d8e4f3cb74e07ddbb8f6e208b
#
_entry.id   fbe2df6d8e4f3cb74e07ddbb8f6e208b
#
_cell.length_a   1.000
_cell.length_b   1.000
_cell.length_c   1.000
_cell.angle_alpha   90.00
_cell.angle_beta   90.00
_cell.angle_gamma   90.00
#
_symmetry.space_group_name_H-M   'P 1'
#
loop_
_entity.id
_entity.type
_entity.pdbx_description
1 polymer ?
#
loop_
_entity_poly.entity_id
_entity_poly.type
_entity_poly.pdbx_seq_one_letter_code
_entity_poly.pdbx_strand_id
1 'polypeptide(L)'
;MTLSILSILAGLILPSAQLVSKRNREIELKRNLRTIRNAIDDYKKTNEKLIEDNKKIQGLAKDDTGSGYPKTLDVLVEGHDFGGLSKEPKKFLRRIPCDPFRSDKTTPCKESWGMKSYVDKPDSTMWGQEDVYDVYSKSEDTAIDGTKYKDW
;
A
#
# COMPACT_ATOMS: atom_id res chain seq x y z
N MET A 1 -0.92 -6.25 52.99
CA MET A 1 -1.88 -6.94 52.08
C MET A 1 -2.25 -6.12 50.85
N THR A 2 -2.43 -4.83 50.94
CA THR A 2 -2.78 -3.97 49.78
C THR A 2 -1.73 -3.93 48.66
N LEU A 3 -0.44 -3.95 49.01
CA LEU A 3 0.67 -3.95 48.03
C LEU A 3 0.74 -5.25 47.20
N SER A 4 0.37 -6.39 47.78
CA SER A 4 0.37 -7.67 47.06
C SER A 4 -0.72 -7.73 45.98
N ILE A 5 -1.89 -7.15 46.23
CA ILE A 5 -3.00 -7.10 45.28
C ILE A 5 -2.67 -6.17 44.12
N LEU A 6 -2.07 -5.00 44.38
CA LEU A 6 -1.63 -4.07 43.36
C LEU A 6 -0.56 -4.67 42.42
N SER A 7 0.36 -5.45 42.96
CA SER A 7 1.41 -6.13 42.18
C SER A 7 0.83 -7.17 41.21
N ILE A 8 -0.18 -7.93 41.66
CA ILE A 8 -0.84 -8.95 40.81
C ILE A 8 -1.66 -8.26 39.71
N LEU A 9 -2.39 -7.19 40.01
CA LEU A 9 -3.16 -6.42 39.02
C LEU A 9 -2.25 -5.79 37.98
N ALA A 10 -1.11 -5.21 38.39
CA ALA A 10 -0.16 -4.63 37.45
C ALA A 10 0.42 -5.67 36.46
N GLY A 11 0.69 -6.90 36.96
CA GLY A 11 1.21 -8.00 36.14
C GLY A 11 0.24 -8.47 35.03
N LEU A 12 -1.07 -8.30 35.20
CA LEU A 12 -2.08 -8.69 34.21
C LEU A 12 -2.38 -7.59 33.18
N ILE A 13 -2.18 -6.32 33.51
CA ILE A 13 -2.48 -5.18 32.64
C ILE A 13 -1.46 -5.04 31.52
N LEU A 14 -0.19 -5.28 31.77
CA LEU A 14 0.89 -5.10 30.79
C LEU A 14 0.74 -5.97 29.53
N PRO A 15 0.50 -7.29 29.60
CA PRO A 15 0.36 -8.11 28.40
C PRO A 15 -0.90 -7.78 27.60
N SER A 16 -1.98 -7.37 28.25
CA SER A 16 -3.21 -6.98 27.54
C SER A 16 -3.05 -5.69 26.74
N ALA A 17 -2.32 -4.69 27.24
CA ALA A 17 -2.04 -3.45 26.56
C ALA A 17 -1.19 -3.66 25.29
N GLN A 18 -0.24 -4.58 25.32
CA GLN A 18 0.58 -4.93 24.16
C GLN A 18 -0.25 -5.57 23.04
N LEU A 19 -1.15 -6.48 23.38
CA LEU A 19 -2.06 -7.11 22.40
C LEU A 19 -2.99 -6.10 21.75
N VAL A 20 -3.56 -5.17 22.52
CA VAL A 20 -4.42 -4.10 21.98
C VAL A 20 -3.62 -3.20 21.02
N SER A 21 -2.41 -2.81 21.40
CA SER A 21 -1.53 -2.00 20.54
C SER A 21 -1.19 -2.73 19.23
N LYS A 22 -0.86 -4.02 19.30
CA LYS A 22 -0.59 -4.84 18.11
C LYS A 22 -1.82 -4.93 17.21
N ARG A 23 -2.99 -5.20 17.77
CA ARG A 23 -4.26 -5.27 17.03
C ARG A 23 -4.58 -3.95 16.32
N ASN A 24 -4.38 -2.82 16.98
CA ASN A 24 -4.60 -1.51 16.36
C ASN A 24 -3.68 -1.27 15.16
N ARG A 25 -2.40 -1.65 15.27
CA ARG A 25 -1.46 -1.58 14.14
C ARG A 25 -1.85 -2.52 13.00
N GLU A 26 -2.36 -3.71 13.29
CA GLU A 26 -2.85 -4.64 12.27
C GLU A 26 -4.05 -4.09 11.50
N ILE A 27 -4.99 -3.46 12.22
CA ILE A 27 -6.14 -2.78 11.59
C ILE A 27 -5.65 -1.63 10.70
N GLU A 28 -4.70 -0.85 11.19
CA GLU A 28 -4.10 0.25 10.42
C GLU A 28 -3.38 -0.28 9.17
N LEU A 29 -2.60 -1.37 9.29
CA LEU A 29 -1.93 -1.99 8.14
C LEU A 29 -2.94 -2.42 7.07
N LYS A 30 -3.98 -3.17 7.45
CA LYS A 30 -5.04 -3.59 6.51
C LYS A 30 -5.75 -2.41 5.84
N ARG A 31 -6.00 -1.35 6.60
CA ARG A 31 -6.58 -0.12 6.06
C ARG A 31 -5.66 0.56 5.06
N ASN A 32 -4.37 0.67 5.37
CA ASN A 32 -3.38 1.31 4.51
C ASN A 32 -3.16 0.53 3.23
N LEU A 33 -3.02 -0.81 3.30
CA LEU A 33 -2.96 -1.69 2.13
C LEU A 33 -4.17 -1.50 1.21
N ARG A 34 -5.38 -1.54 1.78
CA ARG A 34 -6.61 -1.33 1.02
C ARG A 34 -6.65 0.06 0.36
N THR A 35 -6.19 1.09 1.07
CA THR A 35 -6.17 2.45 0.53
C THR A 35 -5.24 2.56 -0.68
N ILE A 36 -4.04 1.97 -0.62
CA ILE A 36 -3.09 2.00 -1.73
C ILE A 36 -3.61 1.15 -2.90
N ARG A 37 -4.08 -0.07 -2.64
CA ARG A 37 -4.63 -0.98 -3.66
C ARG A 37 -5.81 -0.36 -4.41
N ASN A 38 -6.74 0.26 -3.68
CA ASN A 38 -7.86 0.97 -4.32
C ASN A 38 -7.37 2.12 -5.22
N ALA A 39 -6.35 2.86 -4.79
CA ALA A 39 -5.80 3.95 -5.61
C ALA A 39 -5.10 3.43 -6.88
N ILE A 40 -4.41 2.29 -6.80
CA ILE A 40 -3.81 1.60 -7.95
C ILE A 40 -4.91 1.15 -8.92
N ASP A 41 -5.98 0.52 -8.42
CA ASP A 41 -7.11 0.07 -9.22
C ASP A 41 -7.86 1.23 -9.87
N ASP A 42 -8.05 2.34 -9.15
CA ASP A 42 -8.69 3.53 -9.68
C ASP A 42 -7.83 4.23 -10.74
N TYR A 43 -6.51 4.19 -10.60
CA TYR A 43 -5.58 4.65 -11.65
C TYR A 43 -5.78 3.83 -12.92
N LYS A 44 -5.74 2.49 -12.81
CA LYS A 44 -5.92 1.59 -13.94
C LYS A 44 -7.27 1.79 -14.63
N LYS A 45 -8.36 1.82 -13.87
CA LYS A 45 -9.71 2.08 -14.42
C LYS A 45 -9.80 3.41 -15.16
N THR A 46 -9.14 4.45 -14.62
CA THR A 46 -9.12 5.77 -15.26
C THR A 46 -8.35 5.70 -16.58
N ASN A 47 -7.19 5.04 -16.59
CA ASN A 47 -6.38 4.86 -17.77
C ASN A 47 -7.15 4.10 -18.87
N GLU A 48 -7.75 2.95 -18.53
CA GLU A 48 -8.55 2.15 -19.47
C GLU A 48 -9.71 2.95 -20.06
N LYS A 49 -10.43 3.69 -19.21
CA LYS A 49 -11.55 4.53 -19.65
C LYS A 49 -11.10 5.64 -20.60
N LEU A 50 -10.01 6.32 -20.28
CA LEU A 50 -9.48 7.39 -21.14
C LEU A 50 -8.99 6.83 -22.48
N ILE A 51 -8.36 5.66 -22.48
CA ILE A 51 -7.94 4.98 -23.71
C ILE A 51 -9.17 4.60 -24.54
N GLU A 52 -10.24 4.08 -23.93
CA GLU A 52 -11.46 3.69 -24.63
C GLU A 52 -12.18 4.89 -25.22
N ASP A 53 -12.34 5.96 -24.46
CA ASP A 53 -12.96 7.21 -24.91
C ASP A 53 -12.17 7.87 -26.05
N ASN A 54 -10.83 7.72 -26.05
CA ASN A 54 -9.94 8.31 -27.04
C ASN A 54 -9.56 7.38 -28.21
N LYS A 55 -9.91 6.09 -28.18
CA LYS A 55 -9.78 5.20 -29.35
C LYS A 55 -10.51 5.74 -30.58
N LYS A 56 -11.46 6.64 -30.41
CA LYS A 56 -12.15 7.38 -31.47
C LYS A 56 -11.31 8.51 -32.06
N ILE A 57 -10.24 8.92 -31.40
CA ILE A 57 -9.30 9.96 -31.85
C ILE A 57 -7.97 9.26 -32.15
N GLN A 58 -7.75 8.94 -33.45
CA GLN A 58 -6.52 8.26 -33.90
C GLN A 58 -5.26 9.01 -33.46
N GLY A 59 -4.36 8.34 -32.76
CA GLY A 59 -2.95 8.72 -32.64
C GLY A 59 -2.43 9.14 -31.29
N LEU A 60 -3.17 8.97 -30.18
CA LEU A 60 -2.69 9.36 -28.85
C LEU A 60 -2.06 8.19 -28.08
N ALA A 61 -1.01 8.54 -27.33
CA ALA A 61 -0.03 7.66 -26.74
C ALA A 61 -0.64 6.56 -25.86
N LYS A 62 -0.17 5.32 -26.05
CA LYS A 62 -0.25 4.26 -25.05
C LYS A 62 0.51 4.72 -23.80
N ASP A 63 -0.08 4.46 -22.64
CA ASP A 63 0.62 4.57 -21.37
C ASP A 63 1.97 3.85 -21.42
N ASP A 64 2.99 4.46 -20.83
CA ASP A 64 4.40 4.05 -20.91
C ASP A 64 4.67 2.63 -20.33
N THR A 65 3.75 2.11 -19.49
CA THR A 65 3.91 0.82 -18.82
C THR A 65 3.34 -0.37 -19.60
N GLY A 66 2.52 -0.16 -20.60
CA GLY A 66 1.87 -1.23 -21.36
C GLY A 66 0.83 -2.04 -20.58
N SER A 67 0.93 -2.11 -19.25
CA SER A 67 0.02 -2.81 -18.34
C SER A 67 -1.17 -1.96 -17.88
N GLY A 68 -1.03 -0.63 -17.97
CA GLY A 68 -2.01 0.34 -17.51
C GLY A 68 -1.97 0.64 -16.00
N TYR A 69 -1.03 0.05 -15.27
CA TYR A 69 -0.77 0.34 -13.87
C TYR A 69 0.23 1.48 -13.70
N PRO A 70 0.26 2.18 -12.54
CA PRO A 70 1.20 3.27 -12.33
C PRO A 70 2.64 2.75 -12.25
N LYS A 71 3.59 3.51 -12.79
CA LYS A 71 5.01 3.16 -12.79
C LYS A 71 5.62 3.17 -11.39
N THR A 72 5.17 4.08 -10.54
CA THR A 72 5.61 4.23 -9.15
C THR A 72 4.46 4.67 -8.26
N LEU A 73 4.59 4.50 -6.95
CA LEU A 73 3.60 5.00 -5.99
C LEU A 73 3.51 6.53 -5.96
N ASP A 74 4.59 7.23 -6.32
CA ASP A 74 4.62 8.71 -6.34
C ASP A 74 3.61 9.26 -7.35
N VAL A 75 3.41 8.60 -8.48
CA VAL A 75 2.43 8.98 -9.52
C VAL A 75 1.01 9.11 -8.95
N LEU A 76 0.65 8.28 -7.96
CA LEU A 76 -0.66 8.34 -7.32
C LEU A 76 -0.88 9.63 -6.50
N VAL A 77 0.20 10.24 -6.01
CA VAL A 77 0.17 11.47 -5.19
C VAL A 77 0.42 12.73 -6.02
N GLU A 78 1.40 12.67 -6.91
CA GLU A 78 1.76 13.79 -7.79
C GLU A 78 0.67 14.04 -8.82
N GLY A 79 0.03 12.97 -9.28
CA GLY A 79 -0.97 12.98 -10.33
C GLY A 79 -0.40 12.62 -11.69
N HIS A 80 -1.26 12.16 -12.59
CA HIS A 80 -0.92 11.78 -13.94
C HIS A 80 -1.88 12.40 -14.94
N ASP A 81 -1.37 12.86 -16.08
CA ASP A 81 -2.15 13.50 -17.15
C ASP A 81 -2.56 12.53 -18.26
N PHE A 82 -2.11 11.27 -18.17
CA PHE A 82 -2.39 10.20 -19.12
C PHE A 82 -2.06 10.57 -20.57
N GLY A 83 -0.89 11.17 -20.78
CA GLY A 83 -0.44 11.59 -22.11
C GLY A 83 -1.22 12.77 -22.67
N GLY A 84 -1.67 13.68 -21.80
CA GLY A 84 -2.46 14.86 -22.19
C GLY A 84 -3.96 14.57 -22.40
N LEU A 85 -4.42 13.35 -22.08
CA LEU A 85 -5.83 12.98 -22.17
C LEU A 85 -6.67 13.60 -21.06
N SER A 86 -6.03 13.96 -19.94
CA SER A 86 -6.66 14.70 -18.85
C SER A 86 -6.23 16.17 -18.89
N LYS A 87 -7.20 17.09 -18.77
CA LYS A 87 -6.91 18.53 -18.74
C LYS A 87 -6.04 18.95 -17.57
N GLU A 88 -6.14 18.22 -16.46
CA GLU A 88 -5.35 18.43 -15.25
C GLU A 88 -4.85 17.07 -14.71
N PRO A 89 -3.64 17.01 -14.11
CA PRO A 89 -3.12 15.79 -13.51
C PRO A 89 -4.08 15.26 -12.45
N LYS A 90 -4.58 14.04 -12.66
CA LYS A 90 -5.49 13.40 -11.71
C LYS A 90 -4.71 12.73 -10.58
N LYS A 91 -5.01 13.10 -9.35
CA LYS A 91 -4.42 12.54 -8.13
C LYS A 91 -5.35 11.47 -7.54
N PHE A 92 -4.79 10.37 -7.08
CA PHE A 92 -5.50 9.23 -6.51
C PHE A 92 -5.30 9.11 -5.00
N LEU A 93 -4.17 9.62 -4.50
CA LEU A 93 -3.85 9.69 -3.08
C LEU A 93 -3.45 11.12 -2.69
N ARG A 94 -3.78 11.53 -1.48
CA ARG A 94 -3.26 12.79 -0.89
C ARG A 94 -1.83 12.62 -0.42
N ARG A 95 -1.50 11.45 0.10
CA ARG A 95 -0.18 11.02 0.58
C ARG A 95 -0.12 9.50 0.61
N ILE A 96 1.06 8.94 0.47
CA ILE A 96 1.29 7.52 0.66
C ILE A 96 1.25 7.23 2.17
N PRO A 97 0.34 6.36 2.66
CA PRO A 97 0.34 5.97 4.07
C PRO A 97 1.59 5.15 4.39
N CYS A 98 2.04 5.21 5.64
CA CYS A 98 3.19 4.44 6.09
C CYS A 98 2.77 3.06 6.58
N ASP A 99 3.68 2.07 6.45
CA ASP A 99 3.53 0.79 7.11
C ASP A 99 3.71 0.97 8.63
N PRO A 100 2.71 0.61 9.46
CA PRO A 100 2.82 0.72 10.92
C PRO A 100 3.84 -0.24 11.53
N PHE A 101 4.26 -1.29 10.79
CA PHE A 101 5.26 -2.28 11.21
C PHE A 101 6.64 -2.06 10.59
N ARG A 102 6.86 -0.93 9.91
CA ARG A 102 8.20 -0.60 9.39
C ARG A 102 9.22 -0.57 10.52
N SER A 103 10.38 -1.15 10.30
CA SER A 103 11.47 -1.23 11.28
C SER A 103 12.08 0.13 11.57
N ASP A 104 12.21 0.98 10.55
CA ASP A 104 12.77 2.32 10.67
C ASP A 104 11.71 3.38 10.39
N LYS A 105 11.44 4.22 11.40
CA LYS A 105 10.49 5.32 11.30
C LYS A 105 11.00 6.52 10.52
N THR A 106 12.30 6.60 10.27
CA THR A 106 12.92 7.67 9.47
C THR A 106 12.83 7.42 7.98
N THR A 107 12.68 6.16 7.56
CA THR A 107 12.47 5.77 6.15
C THR A 107 11.20 6.42 5.59
N PRO A 108 11.25 7.02 4.39
CA PRO A 108 10.07 7.56 3.72
C PRO A 108 8.96 6.52 3.58
N CYS A 109 7.70 6.93 3.74
CA CYS A 109 6.56 6.01 3.74
C CYS A 109 6.46 5.18 2.45
N LYS A 110 6.82 5.75 1.30
CA LYS A 110 6.84 5.03 0.03
C LYS A 110 7.80 3.84 0.00
N GLU A 111 8.92 3.95 0.70
CA GLU A 111 9.95 2.92 0.77
C GLU A 111 9.64 1.82 1.81
N SER A 112 8.65 2.07 2.68
CA SER A 112 8.22 1.08 3.67
C SER A 112 7.43 -0.09 3.06
N TRP A 113 6.93 0.08 1.84
CA TRP A 113 6.17 -0.95 1.12
C TRP A 113 7.05 -1.78 0.22
N GLY A 114 6.78 -3.09 0.17
CA GLY A 114 7.20 -3.94 -0.93
C GLY A 114 6.24 -3.73 -2.10
N MET A 115 6.74 -3.81 -3.32
CA MET A 115 5.96 -3.63 -4.55
C MET A 115 6.02 -4.90 -5.37
N LYS A 116 4.97 -5.16 -6.15
CA LYS A 116 4.92 -6.22 -7.17
C LYS A 116 4.47 -5.62 -8.48
N SER A 117 5.07 -6.07 -9.57
CA SER A 117 4.68 -5.75 -10.92
C SER A 117 3.58 -6.71 -11.40
N TYR A 118 2.82 -6.33 -12.40
CA TYR A 118 1.77 -7.17 -12.98
C TYR A 118 2.31 -8.50 -13.55
N VAL A 119 3.54 -8.48 -14.05
CA VAL A 119 4.21 -9.67 -14.61
C VAL A 119 4.91 -10.53 -13.56
N ASP A 120 5.05 -10.04 -12.33
CA ASP A 120 5.72 -10.77 -11.25
C ASP A 120 4.89 -11.97 -10.79
N LYS A 121 5.57 -13.05 -10.41
CA LYS A 121 4.90 -14.20 -9.78
C LYS A 121 4.34 -13.80 -8.41
N PRO A 122 3.20 -14.41 -7.99
CA PRO A 122 2.57 -14.10 -6.70
C PRO A 122 3.51 -14.22 -5.50
N ASP A 123 4.44 -15.17 -5.54
CA ASP A 123 5.40 -15.49 -4.46
C ASP A 123 6.71 -14.72 -4.62
N SER A 124 6.88 -13.91 -5.68
CA SER A 124 8.10 -13.14 -5.90
C SER A 124 8.29 -12.09 -4.80
N THR A 125 9.51 -12.03 -4.27
CA THR A 125 9.96 -10.96 -3.37
C THR A 125 10.76 -9.87 -4.09
N MET A 126 11.02 -10.09 -5.39
CA MET A 126 11.72 -9.14 -6.24
C MET A 126 10.70 -8.41 -7.11
N TRP A 127 10.79 -7.08 -7.11
CA TRP A 127 9.96 -6.23 -7.94
C TRP A 127 10.58 -6.07 -9.32
N GLY A 128 9.79 -6.32 -10.38
CA GLY A 128 10.23 -6.20 -11.79
C GLY A 128 10.44 -4.75 -12.27
N GLN A 129 10.06 -3.73 -11.48
CA GLN A 129 10.25 -2.28 -11.74
C GLN A 129 9.54 -1.75 -13.00
N GLU A 130 8.69 -2.54 -13.64
CA GLU A 130 7.94 -2.09 -14.82
C GLU A 130 6.74 -1.23 -14.42
N ASP A 131 6.02 -1.67 -13.40
CA ASP A 131 4.82 -1.02 -12.86
C ASP A 131 4.61 -1.38 -11.38
N VAL A 132 3.58 -0.81 -10.76
CA VAL A 132 3.12 -1.17 -9.42
C VAL A 132 1.71 -1.72 -9.52
N TYR A 133 1.61 -3.06 -9.52
CA TYR A 133 0.36 -3.80 -9.53
C TYR A 133 -0.19 -4.00 -8.12
N ASP A 134 0.67 -4.38 -7.18
CA ASP A 134 0.30 -4.63 -5.79
C ASP A 134 1.38 -4.16 -4.81
N VAL A 135 0.98 -3.98 -3.57
CA VAL A 135 1.86 -3.61 -2.46
C VAL A 135 1.68 -4.56 -1.28
N TYR A 136 2.75 -4.79 -0.52
CA TYR A 136 2.75 -5.62 0.67
C TYR A 136 3.64 -5.02 1.77
N SER A 137 3.45 -5.46 3.02
CA SER A 137 4.34 -5.07 4.12
C SER A 137 5.70 -5.76 4.02
N LYS A 138 6.77 -5.02 4.24
CA LYS A 138 8.13 -5.60 4.33
C LYS A 138 8.43 -6.23 5.70
N SER A 139 7.51 -6.16 6.66
CA SER A 139 7.70 -6.75 7.98
C SER A 139 7.66 -8.27 7.94
N GLU A 140 8.67 -8.91 8.51
CA GLU A 140 8.74 -10.36 8.70
C GLU A 140 7.98 -10.85 9.95
N ASP A 141 7.39 -9.92 10.72
CA ASP A 141 6.66 -10.23 11.93
C ASP A 141 5.39 -11.04 11.63
N THR A 142 4.95 -11.75 12.67
CA THR A 142 3.74 -12.58 12.61
C THR A 142 2.58 -11.86 13.26
N ALA A 143 1.43 -11.89 12.61
CA ALA A 143 0.18 -11.33 13.09
C ALA A 143 -0.40 -12.12 14.29
N ILE A 144 -1.44 -11.58 14.92
CA ILE A 144 -2.13 -12.24 16.05
C ILE A 144 -2.77 -13.56 15.60
N ASP A 145 -3.22 -13.63 14.34
CA ASP A 145 -3.82 -14.83 13.74
C ASP A 145 -2.80 -15.87 13.26
N GLY A 146 -1.50 -15.60 13.41
CA GLY A 146 -0.41 -16.49 13.00
C GLY A 146 0.05 -16.32 11.56
N THR A 147 -0.57 -15.48 10.75
CA THR A 147 -0.11 -15.16 9.39
C THR A 147 1.04 -14.15 9.42
N LYS A 148 1.83 -14.09 8.35
CA LYS A 148 2.89 -13.08 8.25
C LYS A 148 2.36 -11.82 7.57
N TYR A 149 2.80 -10.64 8.03
CA TYR A 149 2.35 -9.37 7.46
C TYR A 149 2.73 -9.20 5.99
N LYS A 150 3.82 -9.80 5.55
CA LYS A 150 4.24 -9.79 4.15
C LYS A 150 3.30 -10.53 3.19
N ASP A 151 2.44 -11.38 3.73
CA ASP A 151 1.48 -12.17 2.97
C ASP A 151 0.08 -11.53 2.88
N TRP A 152 -0.08 -10.32 3.46
CA TRP A 152 -1.36 -9.58 3.50
C TRP A 152 -1.62 -8.70 2.26
#